data_8819867470130da8ede8e69a49d00d0a
#
_entry.id   8819867470130da8ede8e69a49d00d0a
#
_cell.length_a   1.000
_cell.length_b   1.000
_cell.length_c   1.000
_cell.angle_alpha   90.00
_cell.angle_beta   90.00
_cell.angle_gamma   90.00
#
_symmetry.space_group_name_H-M   'P 1'
#
loop_
_entity.id
_entity.type
_entity.pdbx_description
1 polymer ?
#
loop_
_entity_poly.entity_id
_entity_poly.type
_entity_poly.pdbx_seq_one_letter_code
_entity_poly.pdbx_strand_id
1 'polypeptide(L)'
;TAFIMIESVAIHYRDLIDYARQEPAIQECHSITGGGSHLIKVRTKNTNSLEKLLSKIQCWPGVKGTETHVVLSTFKENTFTEPDETELEK
;
A
#
# COMPACT_ATOMS: atom_id res chain seq x y z
N THR A 1 7.08 -2.85 -9.34
CA THR A 1 6.16 -3.06 -8.24
C THR A 1 6.84 -2.83 -6.90
N ALA A 2 6.19 -2.12 -6.04
CA ALA A 2 6.66 -1.92 -4.69
C ALA A 2 5.49 -2.03 -3.71
N PHE A 3 5.80 -2.42 -2.49
CA PHE A 3 4.83 -2.42 -1.39
C PHE A 3 5.27 -1.35 -0.40
N ILE A 4 4.34 -0.52 0.00
CA ILE A 4 4.62 0.55 0.95
C ILE A 4 3.73 0.35 2.17
N MET A 5 4.34 0.21 3.32
CA MET A 5 3.63 0.22 4.59
C MET A 5 3.53 1.66 5.06
N ILE A 6 2.31 2.07 5.35
CA ILE A 6 2.03 3.43 5.82
C ILE A 6 1.53 3.34 7.25
N GLU A 7 2.22 4.03 8.13
CA GLU A 7 1.76 4.18 9.50
C GLU A 7 1.07 5.53 9.62
N SER A 8 -0.18 5.52 10.05
CA SER A 8 -1.00 6.72 10.13
C SER A 8 -1.81 6.79 11.40
N VAL A 9 -2.26 7.99 11.76
CA VAL A 9 -3.16 8.17 12.89
C VAL A 9 -4.58 7.82 12.47
N ALA A 10 -5.32 7.18 13.36
CA ALA A 10 -6.64 6.63 13.05
C ALA A 10 -7.66 7.67 12.59
N ILE A 11 -7.57 8.87 13.11
CA ILE A 11 -8.53 9.93 12.79
C ILE A 11 -8.49 10.34 11.31
N HIS A 12 -7.38 10.06 10.62
CA HIS A 12 -7.19 10.40 9.22
C HIS A 12 -7.34 9.22 8.26
N TYR A 13 -7.90 8.09 8.69
CA TYR A 13 -8.04 6.91 7.85
C TYR A 13 -8.82 7.18 6.57
N ARG A 14 -9.92 7.90 6.67
CA ARG A 14 -10.74 8.20 5.49
C ARG A 14 -10.00 9.06 4.49
N ASP A 15 -9.25 10.03 4.99
CA ASP A 15 -8.45 10.89 4.14
C ASP A 15 -7.42 10.08 3.37
N LEU A 16 -6.74 9.17 4.06
CA LEU A 16 -5.74 8.30 3.45
C LEU A 16 -6.36 7.43 2.36
N ILE A 17 -7.51 6.83 2.65
CA ILE A 17 -8.21 5.99 1.68
C ILE A 17 -8.62 6.79 0.46
N ASP A 18 -9.12 8.00 0.64
CA ASP A 18 -9.52 8.86 -0.45
C ASP A 18 -8.33 9.27 -1.32
N TYR A 19 -7.23 9.63 -0.72
CA TYR A 19 -6.00 9.93 -1.46
C TYR A 19 -5.50 8.73 -2.23
N ALA A 20 -5.53 7.54 -1.61
CA ALA A 20 -5.10 6.31 -2.26
C ALA A 20 -5.96 5.98 -3.48
N ARG A 21 -7.27 6.18 -3.39
CA ARG A 21 -8.18 5.92 -4.51
C ARG A 21 -7.95 6.86 -5.68
N GLN A 22 -7.48 8.05 -5.42
CA GLN A 22 -7.26 9.05 -6.46
C GLN A 22 -5.89 8.93 -7.13
N GLU A 23 -5.00 8.10 -6.60
CA GLU A 23 -3.65 7.96 -7.13
C GLU A 23 -3.55 6.76 -8.07
N PRO A 24 -3.38 7.01 -9.39
CA PRO A 24 -3.34 5.91 -10.37
C PRO A 24 -2.22 4.90 -10.16
N ALA A 25 -1.10 5.33 -9.58
CA ALA A 25 0.03 4.44 -9.32
C ALA A 25 -0.26 3.41 -8.24
N ILE A 26 -1.25 3.67 -7.39
CA ILE A 26 -1.63 2.75 -6.32
C ILE A 26 -2.65 1.76 -6.86
N GLN A 27 -2.25 0.49 -6.91
CA GLN A 27 -3.08 -0.58 -7.43
C GLN A 27 -3.97 -1.20 -6.34
N GLU A 28 -3.48 -1.25 -5.12
CA GLU A 28 -4.18 -1.85 -3.99
C GLU A 28 -3.91 -1.06 -2.75
N CYS A 29 -4.89 -1.00 -1.87
CA CYS A 29 -4.77 -0.36 -0.57
C CYS A 29 -5.49 -1.22 0.45
N HIS A 30 -4.77 -1.68 1.46
CA HIS A 30 -5.29 -2.58 2.48
C HIS A 30 -5.05 -2.02 3.87
N SER A 31 -6.03 -2.20 4.74
CA SER A 31 -5.81 -2.03 6.17
C SER A 31 -5.25 -3.33 6.71
N ILE A 32 -4.20 -3.24 7.50
CA ILE A 32 -3.57 -4.42 8.08
C ILE A 32 -3.56 -4.31 9.60
N THR A 33 -3.28 -5.41 10.27
CA THR A 33 -3.18 -5.43 11.73
C THR A 33 -1.99 -4.60 12.18
N GLY A 34 -2.14 -3.96 13.34
CA GLY A 34 -1.10 -3.12 13.92
C GLY A 34 -1.43 -1.64 13.82
N GLY A 35 -2.05 -1.12 14.83
CA GLY A 35 -2.23 0.27 15.19
C GLY A 35 -2.28 1.36 14.11
N GLY A 36 -3.16 1.21 13.11
CA GLY A 36 -3.30 2.27 12.13
C GLY A 36 -2.43 2.11 10.89
N SER A 37 -2.04 0.89 10.60
CA SER A 37 -1.19 0.60 9.45
C SER A 37 -2.00 0.27 8.21
N HIS A 38 -1.46 0.67 7.08
CA HIS A 38 -1.99 0.33 5.76
C HIS A 38 -0.87 -0.22 4.90
N LEU A 39 -1.22 -1.14 4.01
CA LEU A 39 -0.29 -1.67 3.02
C LEU A 39 -0.82 -1.31 1.65
N ILE A 40 0.00 -0.63 0.87
CA ILE A 40 -0.37 -0.32 -0.51
C ILE A 40 0.59 -0.99 -1.48
N LYS A 41 0.03 -1.39 -2.60
CA LYS A 41 0.80 -1.92 -3.72
C LYS A 41 0.84 -0.87 -4.80
N VAL A 42 2.02 -0.51 -5.23
CA VAL A 42 2.21 0.53 -6.24
C VAL A 42 2.97 0.01 -7.44
N ARG A 43 2.70 0.60 -8.58
CA ARG A 43 3.41 0.31 -9.82
C ARG A 43 3.85 1.62 -10.42
N THR A 44 5.15 1.77 -10.60
CA THR A 44 5.75 2.97 -11.16
C THR A 44 6.69 2.59 -12.29
N LYS A 45 6.98 3.54 -13.17
CA LYS A 45 7.82 3.30 -14.34
C LYS A 45 9.28 3.12 -13.98
N ASN A 46 9.73 3.85 -12.98
CA ASN A 46 11.14 3.89 -12.59
C ASN A 46 11.29 4.41 -11.17
N THR A 47 12.52 4.44 -10.70
CA THR A 47 12.84 4.87 -9.34
C THR A 47 12.44 6.32 -9.08
N ASN A 48 12.61 7.19 -10.05
CA ASN A 48 12.24 8.60 -9.90
C ASN A 48 10.75 8.78 -9.67
N SER A 49 9.93 8.03 -10.40
CA SER A 49 8.49 8.06 -10.22
C SER A 49 8.09 7.55 -8.83
N LEU A 50 8.78 6.51 -8.36
CA LEU A 50 8.55 5.98 -7.02
C LEU A 50 8.90 7.01 -5.95
N GLU A 51 10.03 7.70 -6.09
CA GLU A 51 10.43 8.74 -5.15
C GLU A 51 9.42 9.87 -5.10
N LYS A 52 8.90 10.29 -6.24
CA LYS A 52 7.86 11.32 -6.30
C LYS A 52 6.60 10.88 -5.59
N LEU A 53 6.20 9.63 -5.80
CA LEU A 53 5.02 9.07 -5.14
C LEU A 53 5.21 9.02 -3.63
N LEU A 54 6.38 8.59 -3.17
CA LEU A 54 6.70 8.56 -1.74
C LEU A 54 6.63 9.95 -1.12
N SER A 55 7.14 10.96 -1.80
CA SER A 55 7.07 12.34 -1.32
C SER A 55 5.62 12.79 -1.17
N LYS A 56 4.77 12.44 -2.12
CA LYS A 56 3.34 12.73 -2.03
C LYS A 56 2.70 12.07 -0.82
N ILE A 57 2.96 10.78 -0.65
CA ILE A 57 2.36 9.99 0.43
C ILE A 57 2.76 10.56 1.79
N GLN A 58 4.01 10.95 1.93
CA GLN A 58 4.50 11.52 3.17
C GLN A 58 3.84 12.85 3.52
N CYS A 59 3.25 13.52 2.54
CA CYS A 59 2.51 14.76 2.76
C CYS A 59 1.03 14.54 3.03
N TRP A 60 0.54 13.32 2.95
CA TRP A 60 -0.87 13.04 3.24
C TRP A 60 -1.16 13.27 4.72
N PRO A 61 -2.36 13.79 5.05
CA PRO A 61 -2.71 14.04 6.45
C PRO A 61 -2.62 12.79 7.31
N GLY A 62 -1.96 12.91 8.45
CA GLY A 62 -1.90 11.85 9.43
C GLY A 62 -0.88 10.76 9.16
N VAL A 63 -0.12 10.83 8.08
CA VAL A 63 0.93 9.85 7.82
C VAL A 63 2.11 10.13 8.75
N LYS A 64 2.43 9.15 9.58
CA LYS A 64 3.55 9.25 10.53
C LYS A 64 4.84 8.77 9.92
N GLY A 65 4.77 7.76 9.06
CA GLY A 65 5.96 7.22 8.44
C GLY A 65 5.60 6.21 7.37
N THR A 66 6.57 5.89 6.54
CA THR A 66 6.41 4.92 5.46
C THR A 66 7.60 3.98 5.45
N GLU A 67 7.35 2.75 5.02
CA GLU A 67 8.41 1.76 4.81
C GLU A 67 8.18 1.13 3.45
N THR A 68 9.16 1.26 2.57
CA THR A 68 9.05 0.83 1.17
C THR A 68 9.85 -0.42 0.91
N HIS A 69 9.20 -1.38 0.27
CA HIS A 69 9.82 -2.64 -0.16
C HIS A 69 9.64 -2.79 -1.66
N VAL A 70 10.73 -2.72 -2.39
CA VAL A 70 10.70 -2.91 -3.85
C VAL A 70 10.75 -4.40 -4.15
N VAL A 71 9.84 -4.86 -5.01
CA VAL A 71 9.83 -6.26 -5.43
C VAL A 71 10.97 -6.49 -6.41
N LEU A 72 11.89 -7.38 -6.07
CA LEU A 72 13.03 -7.71 -6.91
C LEU A 72 12.68 -8.83 -7.90
N SER A 73 11.94 -9.81 -7.45
CA SER A 73 11.56 -10.96 -8.26
C SER A 73 10.23 -11.50 -7.79
N THR A 74 9.44 -11.97 -8.75
CA THR A 74 8.16 -12.60 -8.45
C THR A 74 8.24 -14.05 -8.90
N PHE A 75 8.04 -14.97 -7.97
CA PHE A 75 8.15 -16.40 -8.26
C PHE A 75 6.80 -17.06 -8.52
N LYS A 76 5.74 -16.40 -8.07
CA LYS A 76 4.39 -16.88 -8.29
C LYS A 76 3.43 -15.72 -8.17
N GLU A 77 2.55 -15.57 -9.15
CA GLU A 77 1.52 -14.53 -9.13
C GLU A 77 0.25 -15.12 -9.72
N ASN A 78 -0.79 -15.20 -8.89
CA ASN A 78 -2.10 -15.67 -9.31
C ASN A 78 -3.08 -14.52 -9.23
N THR A 79 -3.73 -14.21 -10.34
CA THR A 79 -4.77 -13.18 -10.37
C THR A 79 -6.10 -13.71 -9.87
N PHE A 80 -6.25 -15.02 -9.86
CA PHE A 80 -7.43 -15.68 -9.32
C PHE A 80 -6.99 -16.74 -8.33
N THR A 81 -7.58 -16.72 -7.16
CA THR A 81 -7.35 -17.73 -6.14
C THR A 81 -8.70 -18.25 -5.70
N GLU A 82 -8.90 -19.57 -5.82
CA GLU A 82 -10.06 -20.19 -5.26
C GLU A 82 -9.84 -20.29 -3.76
N PRO A 83 -10.62 -19.57 -2.93
CA PRO A 83 -10.39 -19.60 -1.50
C PRO A 83 -10.83 -20.94 -0.93
N ASP A 84 -10.04 -21.46 -0.01
CA ASP A 84 -10.51 -22.55 0.79
C ASP A 84 -10.72 -22.06 2.22
N GLU A 85 -11.49 -22.82 2.98
CA GLU A 85 -11.89 -22.41 4.32
C GLU A 85 -10.71 -22.24 5.26
N THR A 86 -9.68 -23.02 5.07
CA THR A 86 -8.50 -22.97 5.90
C THR A 86 -7.77 -21.64 5.74
N GLU A 87 -7.71 -21.13 4.53
CA GLU A 87 -7.09 -19.85 4.26
C GLU A 87 -7.89 -18.70 4.85
N LEU A 88 -9.21 -18.81 4.81
CA LEU A 88 -10.09 -17.75 5.30
C LEU A 88 -10.06 -17.62 6.82
N GLU A 89 -9.64 -18.62 7.53
CA GLU A 89 -9.53 -18.62 8.98
C GLU A 89 -8.33 -17.84 9.49
N LYS A 90 -7.48 -17.44 8.64
CA LYS A 90 -6.27 -16.67 9.01
C LYS A 90 -6.50 -15.18 8.92
#